data_8cf944da068210f62be84be758662490
#
_entry.id   8cf944da068210f62be84be758662490
#
_cell.length_a   1.000
_cell.length_b   1.000
_cell.length_c   1.000
_cell.angle_alpha   90.00
_cell.angle_beta   90.00
_cell.angle_gamma   90.00
#
_symmetry.space_group_name_H-M   'P 1'
#
loop_
_entity.id
_entity.type
_entity.pdbx_description
1 polymer ?
#
loop_
_entity_poly.entity_id
_entity_poly.type
_entity_poly.pdbx_seq_one_letter_code
_entity_poly.pdbx_strand_id
1 'polypeptide(L)'
;MRPIRFSSDRLEALFQGATVATLPQLKAALGTTVDLTVFRKLSALPYRTSYSHRGAYYTLDPLAQYDDLGLWSYRDIYFSRHGTLLDTAATLVTKAPAGYFTDELEAVVHVATKDALRQLAQQGRLYRREWEGRYL
;
A
#
# COMPACT_ATOMS: atom_id res chain seq x y z
N MET A 1 38.87 11.49 -6.27
CA MET A 1 37.46 11.88 -6.00
C MET A 1 36.73 10.69 -5.39
N ARG A 2 36.10 10.89 -4.26
CA ARG A 2 35.29 9.83 -3.66
C ARG A 2 33.95 9.73 -4.39
N PRO A 3 33.46 8.51 -4.70
CA PRO A 3 32.13 8.37 -5.28
C PRO A 3 31.07 8.88 -4.32
N ILE A 4 30.05 9.50 -4.89
CA ILE A 4 28.90 9.94 -4.09
C ILE A 4 28.18 8.72 -3.54
N ARG A 5 28.00 8.68 -2.24
CA ARG A 5 27.26 7.62 -1.56
C ARG A 5 25.97 8.20 -1.00
N PHE A 6 24.88 7.53 -1.31
CA PHE A 6 23.57 7.87 -0.77
C PHE A 6 23.30 6.97 0.44
N SER A 7 22.77 7.56 1.52
CA SER A 7 22.53 6.84 2.77
C SER A 7 21.04 6.68 3.02
N SER A 8 20.62 5.47 3.36
CA SER A 8 19.25 5.19 3.79
C SER A 8 18.88 5.94 5.07
N ASP A 9 19.86 6.37 5.87
CA ASP A 9 19.61 7.18 7.08
C ASP A 9 18.89 8.49 6.77
N ARG A 10 19.14 9.06 5.60
CA ARG A 10 18.46 10.29 5.15
C ARG A 10 16.98 10.02 4.87
N LEU A 11 16.65 8.84 4.34
CA LEU A 11 15.25 8.43 4.14
C LEU A 11 14.56 8.20 5.48
N GLU A 12 15.21 7.52 6.42
CA GLU A 12 14.67 7.32 7.76
C GLU A 12 14.39 8.66 8.44
N ALA A 13 15.33 9.61 8.36
CA ALA A 13 15.14 10.94 8.93
C ALA A 13 13.94 11.66 8.32
N LEU A 14 13.75 11.56 7.00
CA LEU A 14 12.58 12.13 6.33
C LEU A 14 11.28 11.53 6.87
N PHE A 15 11.20 10.21 6.97
CA PHE A 15 10.00 9.52 7.46
C PHE A 15 9.72 9.83 8.93
N GLN A 16 10.75 9.96 9.76
CA GLN A 16 10.57 10.35 11.17
C GLN A 16 9.92 11.74 11.30
N GLY A 17 10.24 12.67 10.39
CA GLY A 17 9.65 14.00 10.39
C GLY A 17 8.31 14.09 9.66
N ALA A 18 8.18 13.42 8.52
CA ALA A 18 7.03 13.56 7.62
C ALA A 18 6.01 12.42 7.72
N THR A 19 6.38 11.28 8.28
CA THR A 19 5.57 10.03 8.40
C THR A 19 5.31 9.37 7.04
N VAL A 20 4.83 10.13 6.07
CA VAL A 20 4.54 9.69 4.69
C VAL A 20 5.27 10.62 3.73
N ALA A 21 5.82 10.07 2.67
CA ALA A 21 6.58 10.84 1.68
C ALA A 21 6.27 10.39 0.25
N THR A 22 6.44 11.33 -0.69
CA THR A 22 6.34 11.08 -2.12
C THR A 22 7.72 10.76 -2.70
N LEU A 23 7.75 10.23 -3.93
CA LEU A 23 9.02 9.98 -4.63
C LEU A 23 9.87 11.25 -4.79
N PRO A 24 9.31 12.41 -5.19
CA PRO A 24 10.09 13.65 -5.24
C PRO A 24 10.72 14.02 -3.89
N GLN A 25 10.01 13.83 -2.78
CA GLN A 25 10.53 14.10 -1.44
C GLN A 25 11.67 13.14 -1.09
N LEU A 26 11.55 11.86 -1.46
CA LEU A 26 12.59 10.86 -1.25
C LEU A 26 13.84 11.19 -2.07
N LYS A 27 13.66 11.62 -3.32
CA LYS A 27 14.77 12.08 -4.17
C LYS A 27 15.50 13.26 -3.55
N ALA A 28 14.74 14.25 -3.09
CA ALA A 28 15.31 15.43 -2.46
C ALA A 28 16.09 15.08 -1.18
N ALA A 29 15.54 14.19 -0.36
CA ALA A 29 16.20 13.77 0.89
C ALA A 29 17.51 13.03 0.62
N LEU A 30 17.58 12.20 -0.41
CA LEU A 30 18.80 11.50 -0.81
C LEU A 30 19.77 12.39 -1.58
N GLY A 31 19.29 13.44 -2.22
CA GLY A 31 20.10 14.29 -3.10
C GLY A 31 20.33 13.67 -4.48
N THR A 32 19.37 12.92 -4.99
CA THR A 32 19.43 12.25 -6.30
C THR A 32 18.22 12.60 -7.15
N THR A 33 18.36 12.52 -8.47
CA THR A 33 17.25 12.60 -9.42
C THR A 33 16.89 11.24 -10.02
N VAL A 34 17.59 10.18 -9.61
CA VAL A 34 17.47 8.84 -10.20
C VAL A 34 16.54 7.97 -9.36
N ASP A 35 15.39 7.58 -9.94
CA ASP A 35 14.39 6.74 -9.26
C ASP A 35 14.98 5.43 -8.74
N LEU A 36 15.77 4.76 -9.55
CA LEU A 36 16.38 3.48 -9.18
C LEU A 36 17.25 3.59 -7.93
N THR A 37 17.96 4.69 -7.78
CA THR A 37 18.80 4.96 -6.59
C THR A 37 17.92 5.04 -5.34
N VAL A 38 16.77 5.73 -5.44
CA VAL A 38 15.81 5.84 -4.34
C VAL A 38 15.31 4.46 -3.95
N PHE A 39 14.80 3.67 -4.89
CA PHE A 39 14.24 2.35 -4.61
C PHE A 39 15.27 1.38 -4.07
N ARG A 40 16.51 1.47 -4.53
CA ARG A 40 17.60 0.64 -4.02
C ARG A 40 17.87 0.92 -2.54
N LYS A 41 17.87 2.21 -2.14
CA LYS A 41 18.07 2.60 -0.74
C LYS A 41 16.82 2.32 0.11
N LEU A 42 15.64 2.56 -0.45
CA LEU A 42 14.36 2.30 0.22
C LEU A 42 14.20 0.81 0.52
N SER A 43 14.66 -0.06 -0.37
CA SER A 43 14.57 -1.52 -0.19
C SER A 43 15.34 -2.03 1.03
N ALA A 44 16.29 -1.26 1.56
CA ALA A 44 16.98 -1.59 2.80
C ALA A 44 16.15 -1.30 4.05
N LEU A 45 14.99 -0.66 3.90
CA LEU A 45 14.10 -0.26 4.99
C LEU A 45 12.78 -1.04 4.89
N PRO A 46 12.07 -1.24 6.01
CA PRO A 46 10.75 -1.88 6.01
C PRO A 46 9.67 -0.91 5.51
N TYR A 47 9.70 -0.57 4.23
CA TYR A 47 8.80 0.42 3.66
C TYR A 47 7.49 -0.20 3.20
N ARG A 48 6.45 0.66 3.12
CA ARG A 48 5.15 0.36 2.54
C ARG A 48 4.79 1.39 1.50
N THR A 49 4.13 0.94 0.44
CA THR A 49 3.57 1.80 -0.61
C THR A 49 2.07 1.89 -0.40
N SER A 50 1.49 3.08 -0.56
CA SER A 50 0.05 3.26 -0.45
C SER A 50 -0.68 2.40 -1.50
N TYR A 51 -1.85 1.85 -1.13
CA TYR A 51 -2.70 1.19 -2.12
C TYR A 51 -3.68 2.18 -2.77
N SER A 52 -3.76 3.41 -2.24
CA SER A 52 -4.46 4.54 -2.83
C SER A 52 -3.51 5.39 -3.67
N HIS A 53 -4.03 6.38 -4.39
CA HIS A 53 -3.22 7.36 -5.13
C HIS A 53 -2.19 6.73 -6.07
N ARG A 54 -2.53 5.58 -6.66
CA ARG A 54 -1.68 4.84 -7.60
C ARG A 54 -0.28 4.51 -7.04
N GLY A 55 -0.19 4.31 -5.71
CA GLY A 55 1.08 3.99 -5.08
C GLY A 55 2.06 5.14 -5.01
N ALA A 56 1.56 6.39 -5.02
CA ALA A 56 2.42 7.58 -5.07
C ALA A 56 3.03 7.95 -3.71
N TYR A 57 2.62 7.30 -2.64
CA TYR A 57 3.06 7.63 -1.28
C TYR A 57 3.72 6.43 -0.62
N TYR A 58 4.70 6.72 0.24
CA TYR A 58 5.51 5.74 0.94
C TYR A 58 5.55 6.06 2.42
N THR A 59 5.65 5.02 3.25
CA THR A 59 5.89 5.13 4.68
C THR A 59 6.77 3.98 5.14
N LEU A 60 7.20 4.02 6.39
CA LEU A 60 7.87 2.88 7.02
C LEU A 60 6.88 2.09 7.87
N ASP A 61 6.94 0.78 7.78
CA ASP A 61 6.01 -0.13 8.47
C ASP A 61 5.87 0.17 9.97
N PRO A 62 6.96 0.44 10.73
CA PRO A 62 6.84 0.79 12.14
C PRO A 62 6.07 2.08 12.43
N LEU A 63 5.93 2.98 11.46
CA LEU A 63 5.19 4.24 11.62
C LEU A 63 3.69 4.06 11.38
N ALA A 64 3.30 3.03 10.65
CA ALA A 64 1.91 2.76 10.33
C ALA A 64 1.18 2.19 11.55
N GLN A 65 0.00 2.73 11.83
CA GLN A 65 -0.84 2.28 12.94
C GLN A 65 -2.02 1.49 12.38
N TYR A 66 -1.77 0.24 12.02
CA TYR A 66 -2.78 -0.62 11.41
C TYR A 66 -3.89 -0.96 12.41
N ASP A 67 -5.13 -0.96 11.90
CA ASP A 67 -6.29 -1.43 12.66
C ASP A 67 -6.38 -2.96 12.64
N ASP A 68 -7.50 -3.50 13.16
CA ASP A 68 -7.71 -4.96 13.23
C ASP A 68 -7.79 -5.61 11.84
N LEU A 69 -8.14 -4.86 10.82
CA LEU A 69 -8.18 -5.33 9.44
C LEU A 69 -6.82 -5.22 8.74
N GLY A 70 -5.84 -4.59 9.39
CA GLY A 70 -4.53 -4.35 8.81
C GLY A 70 -4.49 -3.12 7.92
N LEU A 71 -5.39 -2.17 8.12
CA LEU A 71 -5.49 -0.94 7.33
C LEU A 71 -5.09 0.27 8.16
N TRP A 72 -4.47 1.24 7.51
CA TRP A 72 -4.10 2.50 8.13
C TRP A 72 -4.36 3.66 7.18
N SER A 73 -4.97 4.70 7.70
CA SER A 73 -5.23 5.94 6.98
C SER A 73 -4.37 7.05 7.55
N TYR A 74 -3.59 7.68 6.69
CA TYR A 74 -2.86 8.90 7.03
C TYR A 74 -3.42 10.02 6.14
N ARG A 75 -4.26 10.89 6.74
CA ARG A 75 -5.06 11.85 6.00
C ARG A 75 -5.91 11.09 4.97
N ASP A 76 -5.82 11.38 3.70
CA ASP A 76 -6.55 10.65 2.65
C ASP A 76 -5.71 9.58 1.96
N ILE A 77 -4.60 9.18 2.55
CA ILE A 77 -3.68 8.20 2.00
C ILE A 77 -3.83 6.89 2.76
N TYR A 78 -4.01 5.77 2.03
CA TYR A 78 -4.34 4.49 2.62
C TYR A 78 -3.23 3.46 2.40
N PHE A 79 -2.86 2.80 3.49
CA PHE A 79 -1.85 1.75 3.53
C PHE A 79 -2.44 0.47 4.10
N SER A 80 -1.90 -0.67 3.68
CA SER A 80 -2.34 -1.98 4.15
C SER A 80 -1.13 -2.80 4.58
N ARG A 81 -1.27 -3.49 5.72
CA ARG A 81 -0.32 -4.50 6.15
C ARG A 81 -0.18 -5.61 5.11
N HIS A 82 -1.22 -5.86 4.34
CA HIS A 82 -1.25 -6.92 3.32
C HIS A 82 -0.59 -6.50 2.01
N GLY A 83 -0.21 -5.23 1.87
CA GLY A 83 0.51 -4.70 0.71
C GLY A 83 -0.40 -4.06 -0.32
N THR A 84 -0.55 -4.68 -1.49
CA THR A 84 -1.34 -4.14 -2.60
C THR A 84 -2.84 -4.17 -2.32
N LEU A 85 -3.61 -3.39 -3.09
CA LEU A 85 -5.08 -3.47 -3.02
C LEU A 85 -5.58 -4.88 -3.34
N LEU A 86 -4.97 -5.54 -4.32
CA LEU A 86 -5.34 -6.90 -4.72
C LEU A 86 -5.17 -7.88 -3.55
N ASP A 87 -4.02 -7.89 -2.92
CA ASP A 87 -3.73 -8.78 -1.78
C ASP A 87 -4.58 -8.42 -0.56
N THR A 88 -4.82 -7.13 -0.35
CA THR A 88 -5.67 -6.64 0.73
C THR A 88 -7.11 -7.12 0.54
N ALA A 89 -7.66 -6.95 -0.65
CA ALA A 89 -9.02 -7.42 -0.98
C ALA A 89 -9.14 -8.93 -0.82
N ALA A 90 -8.17 -9.68 -1.32
CA ALA A 90 -8.16 -11.14 -1.18
C ALA A 90 -8.17 -11.57 0.28
N THR A 91 -7.36 -10.94 1.12
CA THR A 91 -7.27 -11.26 2.54
C THR A 91 -8.56 -10.93 3.28
N LEU A 92 -9.11 -9.72 3.06
CA LEU A 92 -10.34 -9.30 3.75
C LEU A 92 -11.51 -10.19 3.38
N VAL A 93 -11.69 -10.49 2.09
CA VAL A 93 -12.80 -11.33 1.62
C VAL A 93 -12.66 -12.75 2.16
N THR A 94 -11.46 -13.32 2.11
CA THR A 94 -11.21 -14.69 2.58
C THR A 94 -11.48 -14.83 4.08
N LYS A 95 -11.17 -13.83 4.86
CA LYS A 95 -11.38 -13.85 6.32
C LYS A 95 -12.80 -13.50 6.75
N ALA A 96 -13.61 -12.95 5.85
CA ALA A 96 -14.98 -12.57 6.18
C ALA A 96 -15.89 -13.81 6.07
N PRO A 97 -16.64 -14.18 7.13
CA PRO A 97 -17.50 -15.39 7.10
C PRO A 97 -18.54 -15.38 6.00
N ALA A 98 -19.09 -14.20 5.69
CA ALA A 98 -20.13 -14.04 4.69
C ALA A 98 -19.63 -13.39 3.39
N GLY A 99 -18.32 -13.19 3.27
CA GLY A 99 -17.73 -12.48 2.13
C GLY A 99 -18.09 -11.01 2.11
N TYR A 100 -17.94 -10.38 0.94
CA TYR A 100 -18.20 -8.95 0.74
C TYR A 100 -18.95 -8.71 -0.57
N PHE A 101 -19.91 -7.80 -0.54
CA PHE A 101 -20.33 -7.10 -1.76
C PHE A 101 -19.28 -6.06 -2.13
N THR A 102 -19.24 -5.69 -3.40
CA THR A 102 -18.26 -4.71 -3.90
C THR A 102 -18.33 -3.39 -3.12
N ASP A 103 -19.52 -2.86 -2.92
CA ASP A 103 -19.74 -1.59 -2.20
C ASP A 103 -19.40 -1.68 -0.71
N GLU A 104 -19.63 -2.83 -0.09
CA GLU A 104 -19.22 -3.06 1.30
C GLU A 104 -17.69 -2.98 1.43
N LEU A 105 -16.97 -3.63 0.50
CA LEU A 105 -15.51 -3.61 0.54
C LEU A 105 -14.98 -2.20 0.25
N GLU A 106 -15.57 -1.49 -0.71
CA GLU A 106 -15.18 -0.12 -1.01
C GLU A 106 -15.36 0.82 0.20
N ALA A 107 -16.42 0.61 0.98
CA ALA A 107 -16.63 1.38 2.20
C ALA A 107 -15.54 1.13 3.25
N VAL A 108 -14.96 -0.06 3.26
CA VAL A 108 -13.87 -0.43 4.20
C VAL A 108 -12.52 0.10 3.74
N VAL A 109 -12.19 -0.09 2.45
CA VAL A 109 -10.86 0.27 1.92
C VAL A 109 -10.77 1.66 1.34
N HIS A 110 -11.91 2.35 1.15
CA HIS A 110 -12.02 3.74 0.68
C HIS A 110 -11.52 3.99 -0.74
N VAL A 111 -11.36 2.95 -1.53
CA VAL A 111 -10.99 3.05 -2.95
C VAL A 111 -11.88 2.10 -3.77
N ALA A 112 -11.96 2.32 -5.08
CA ALA A 112 -12.72 1.45 -5.96
C ALA A 112 -12.12 0.04 -5.97
N THR A 113 -12.96 -0.99 -5.84
CA THR A 113 -12.52 -2.38 -5.72
C THR A 113 -13.04 -3.29 -6.82
N LYS A 114 -13.89 -2.79 -7.70
CA LYS A 114 -14.55 -3.60 -8.73
C LYS A 114 -13.56 -4.37 -9.59
N ASP A 115 -12.51 -3.70 -10.08
CA ASP A 115 -11.51 -4.32 -10.95
C ASP A 115 -10.65 -5.32 -10.18
N ALA A 116 -10.27 -5.00 -8.93
CA ALA A 116 -9.49 -5.90 -8.10
C ALA A 116 -10.28 -7.20 -7.82
N LEU A 117 -11.56 -7.09 -7.45
CA LEU A 117 -12.40 -8.25 -7.18
C LEU A 117 -12.61 -9.09 -8.44
N ARG A 118 -12.84 -8.46 -9.58
CA ARG A 118 -12.97 -9.16 -10.86
C ARG A 118 -11.69 -9.92 -11.19
N GLN A 119 -10.53 -9.30 -11.02
CA GLN A 119 -9.24 -9.91 -11.28
C GLN A 119 -9.00 -11.10 -10.36
N LEU A 120 -9.32 -10.99 -9.08
CA LEU A 120 -9.19 -12.08 -8.12
C LEU A 120 -10.10 -13.28 -8.47
N ALA A 121 -11.32 -12.99 -8.91
CA ALA A 121 -12.23 -14.04 -9.35
C ALA A 121 -11.74 -14.73 -10.62
N GLN A 122 -11.20 -13.98 -11.58
CA GLN A 122 -10.59 -14.52 -12.80
C GLN A 122 -9.37 -15.39 -12.50
N GLN A 123 -8.61 -15.05 -11.46
CA GLN A 123 -7.44 -15.83 -11.03
C GLN A 123 -7.82 -17.06 -10.18
N GLY A 124 -9.09 -17.25 -9.89
CA GLY A 124 -9.55 -18.33 -9.03
C GLY A 124 -9.24 -18.15 -7.54
N ARG A 125 -8.83 -16.94 -7.13
CA ARG A 125 -8.51 -16.63 -5.73
C ARG A 125 -9.74 -16.31 -4.90
N LEU A 126 -10.82 -15.85 -5.53
CA LEU A 126 -12.12 -15.60 -4.91
C LEU A 126 -13.22 -16.18 -5.77
N TYR A 127 -14.37 -16.45 -5.15
CA TYR A 127 -15.59 -16.87 -5.84
C TYR A 127 -16.61 -15.76 -5.81
N ARG A 128 -17.27 -15.53 -6.95
CA ARG A 128 -18.41 -14.63 -7.03
C ARG A 128 -19.68 -15.45 -7.06
N ARG A 129 -20.60 -15.18 -6.12
CA ARG A 129 -21.96 -15.73 -6.17
C ARG A 129 -22.80 -14.81 -7.02
N GLU A 130 -23.01 -15.16 -8.28
CA GLU A 130 -23.69 -14.29 -9.25
C GLU A 130 -25.10 -13.89 -8.81
N TRP A 131 -25.82 -14.82 -8.23
CA TRP A 131 -27.19 -14.58 -7.77
C TRP A 131 -27.26 -13.64 -6.54
N GLU A 132 -26.19 -13.48 -5.80
CA GLU A 132 -26.08 -12.53 -4.68
C GLU A 132 -25.20 -11.32 -4.99
N GLY A 133 -24.29 -11.43 -5.97
CA GLY A 133 -23.29 -10.40 -6.27
C GLY A 133 -22.20 -10.26 -5.23
N ARG A 134 -22.06 -11.25 -4.35
CA ARG A 134 -21.11 -11.23 -3.24
C ARG A 134 -19.85 -12.00 -3.60
N TYR A 135 -18.69 -11.49 -3.15
CA TYR A 135 -17.41 -12.20 -3.27
C TYR A 135 -17.06 -12.94 -1.98
N LEU A 136 -16.52 -14.12 -2.14
CA LEU A 136 -16.11 -15.00 -1.05
C LEU A 136 -14.65 -15.42 -1.19
#